data_e1a4caef53dcfb27d11efe530ca81778
#
_entry.id   e1a4caef53dcfb27d11efe530ca81778
#
_cell.length_a   1.000
_cell.length_b   1.000
_cell.length_c   1.000
_cell.angle_alpha   90.00
_cell.angle_beta   90.00
_cell.angle_gamma   90.00
#
_symmetry.space_group_name_H-M   'P 1'
#
loop_
_entity.id
_entity.type
_entity.pdbx_description
1 polymer ?
#
loop_
_entity_poly.entity_id
_entity_poly.type
_entity_poly.pdbx_seq_one_letter_code
_entity_poly.pdbx_strand_id
1 'polypeptide(L)'
;MLCMAAWVMAQPAGGFGGFQAPKVDLPTSQEWKDVNYAGDDQAYHTCDIYLPKKEAESYPVVIHIYGSAWFSNSSKGMADLGTIVKSLLEAGYAVVCPNHRSSMDAKWPAQIHDIRAVIRFVRGEAKKYKFDTSFIATSGFSSGGHLSSTAATTSGLKQTKVETVDIDLEGTVGNYLNESSAVDAACDWSGPVDLTAMDCGEHMQMGNDSPEDVLLASKLAQEPDKYLSLSAVNYIDSNDPPVIIFHGDKDNVVPNCQGKKFFELLKAAGVKTEATFPAEGGHGGPQMYTEENLKKMVHFLDCVREKGSCCKGDGCKGDGCCKKGKSRIIEEGGTGAFKSVMKEETTLPEHTVFVPQDLTPFNAQKPLPVLVWGNGACANSPWEHMNFLNEIASQGYIVLATGIIPMKDEYYRGPMSRSEQQIESIDWIIKQNADPTSPYYQKIDVKNICVAGMSCGGLQTLFNCADKRIKTLMICNSGLFNQQNAGQAVGGMPMPPKEKLNEIHTPIIYILGGKEDIAYENGMDDFHRIKHVPAYAANFPVGHGGTYREPHGGEFTVVALAWLNWQLKGDMESAKLFKNGELKKRKDWTLESNGK
;
A
#
# COMPACT_ATOMS: atom_id res chain seq x y z
N MET A 1 -32.16 16.87 -21.66
CA MET A 1 -30.95 16.09 -21.45
C MET A 1 -30.28 15.68 -22.75
N LEU A 2 -30.30 16.56 -23.72
CA LEU A 2 -29.76 16.32 -25.08
C LEU A 2 -28.80 17.42 -25.51
N CYS A 3 -28.15 18.14 -24.57
CA CYS A 3 -27.41 19.36 -24.89
C CYS A 3 -25.88 19.27 -24.81
N MET A 4 -25.26 18.19 -24.30
CA MET A 4 -23.80 18.09 -24.31
C MET A 4 -23.23 17.10 -25.34
N ALA A 5 -23.95 16.08 -25.73
CA ALA A 5 -23.53 15.19 -26.82
C ALA A 5 -23.65 15.83 -28.20
N ALA A 6 -24.47 16.86 -28.35
CA ALA A 6 -24.62 17.61 -29.60
C ALA A 6 -23.50 18.65 -29.88
N TRP A 7 -22.64 18.92 -28.90
CA TRP A 7 -21.57 19.92 -29.01
C TRP A 7 -20.27 19.38 -29.66
N VAL A 8 -20.08 18.07 -29.66
CA VAL A 8 -18.92 17.46 -30.32
C VAL A 8 -19.16 17.07 -31.78
N MET A 9 -20.42 16.99 -32.23
CA MET A 9 -20.79 16.48 -33.55
C MET A 9 -21.05 17.56 -34.61
N ALA A 10 -20.84 18.85 -34.36
CA ALA A 10 -21.09 19.90 -35.32
C ALA A 10 -19.92 20.91 -35.41
N GLN A 11 -18.85 20.52 -36.08
CA GLN A 11 -17.95 21.49 -36.70
C GLN A 11 -17.83 21.19 -38.19
N PRO A 12 -18.52 21.95 -39.06
CA PRO A 12 -18.15 22.00 -40.45
C PRO A 12 -16.83 22.78 -40.58
N ALA A 13 -16.01 22.37 -41.54
CA ALA A 13 -14.82 23.10 -41.94
C ALA A 13 -15.17 24.54 -42.37
N GLY A 14 -15.02 25.49 -41.45
CA GLY A 14 -15.31 26.90 -41.72
C GLY A 14 -15.15 27.71 -40.44
N GLY A 15 -14.14 28.60 -40.39
CA GLY A 15 -13.69 29.34 -39.23
C GLY A 15 -14.80 30.00 -38.43
N PHE A 16 -14.84 29.68 -37.15
CA PHE A 16 -15.49 30.48 -36.11
C PHE A 16 -14.41 31.20 -35.29
N GLY A 17 -14.56 32.53 -35.24
CA GLY A 17 -13.65 33.40 -34.51
C GLY A 17 -13.49 33.00 -33.05
N GLY A 18 -12.26 32.79 -32.63
CA GLY A 18 -11.66 33.05 -31.35
C GLY A 18 -12.43 32.73 -30.09
N PHE A 19 -12.66 31.44 -29.76
CA PHE A 19 -12.65 31.02 -28.36
C PHE A 19 -11.19 30.88 -27.95
N GLN A 20 -10.59 31.91 -27.41
CA GLN A 20 -9.34 31.77 -26.66
C GLN A 20 -9.70 31.05 -25.38
N ALA A 21 -9.12 29.87 -25.18
CA ALA A 21 -9.13 29.20 -23.86
C ALA A 21 -8.70 30.22 -22.80
N PRO A 22 -9.35 30.27 -21.62
CA PRO A 22 -8.96 31.20 -20.57
C PRO A 22 -7.48 31.03 -20.28
N LYS A 23 -6.73 32.15 -20.28
CA LYS A 23 -5.29 32.13 -20.02
C LYS A 23 -5.08 31.61 -18.59
N VAL A 24 -4.59 30.39 -18.44
CA VAL A 24 -4.25 29.80 -17.16
C VAL A 24 -2.84 30.28 -16.77
N ASP A 25 -2.72 30.88 -15.60
CA ASP A 25 -1.41 31.27 -15.05
C ASP A 25 -0.78 30.02 -14.41
N LEU A 26 0.22 29.45 -15.07
CA LEU A 26 0.93 28.27 -14.60
C LEU A 26 2.19 28.66 -13.81
N PRO A 27 2.54 27.93 -12.74
CA PRO A 27 3.73 28.19 -11.94
C PRO A 27 4.99 27.66 -12.64
N THR A 28 5.31 28.25 -13.80
CA THR A 28 6.42 27.84 -14.66
C THR A 28 7.62 28.77 -14.52
N SER A 29 8.84 28.21 -14.63
CA SER A 29 10.09 28.95 -14.83
C SER A 29 10.37 29.14 -16.32
N GLN A 30 9.98 28.17 -17.14
CA GLN A 30 10.17 28.19 -18.58
C GLN A 30 9.09 27.35 -19.27
N GLU A 31 8.69 27.75 -20.47
CA GLU A 31 7.77 27.00 -21.31
C GLU A 31 8.17 27.06 -22.79
N TRP A 32 7.89 25.99 -23.51
CA TRP A 32 8.02 25.90 -24.96
C TRP A 32 6.71 25.41 -25.52
N LYS A 33 6.25 26.09 -26.58
CA LYS A 33 5.00 25.77 -27.26
C LYS A 33 5.30 25.13 -28.61
N ASP A 34 4.40 24.27 -29.03
CA ASP A 34 4.41 23.64 -30.36
C ASP A 34 5.75 22.99 -30.74
N VAL A 35 6.42 22.37 -29.74
CA VAL A 35 7.66 21.63 -29.98
C VAL A 35 7.34 20.36 -30.75
N ASN A 36 7.84 20.21 -31.97
CA ASN A 36 7.67 18.98 -32.75
C ASN A 36 8.51 17.86 -32.19
N TYR A 37 7.87 16.75 -31.73
CA TYR A 37 8.53 15.62 -31.12
C TYR A 37 8.89 14.50 -32.12
N ALA A 38 8.32 14.54 -33.33
CA ALA A 38 8.51 13.54 -34.36
C ALA A 38 9.62 13.88 -35.36
N GLY A 39 9.99 15.18 -35.46
CA GLY A 39 10.93 15.67 -36.44
C GLY A 39 10.36 15.75 -37.85
N ASP A 40 9.02 15.85 -37.94
CA ASP A 40 8.26 16.10 -39.17
C ASP A 40 7.54 17.44 -39.09
N ASP A 41 6.83 17.81 -40.14
CA ASP A 41 6.13 19.09 -40.22
C ASP A 41 4.64 18.98 -39.80
N GLN A 42 4.25 17.90 -39.11
CA GLN A 42 2.86 17.66 -38.74
C GLN A 42 2.47 18.39 -37.46
N ALA A 43 1.43 19.19 -37.48
CA ALA A 43 0.94 19.94 -36.32
C ALA A 43 0.44 19.02 -35.17
N TYR A 44 -0.06 17.84 -35.49
CA TYR A 44 -0.46 16.85 -34.49
C TYR A 44 0.71 16.11 -33.84
N HIS A 45 1.94 16.27 -34.31
CA HIS A 45 3.15 15.76 -33.67
C HIS A 45 3.88 16.84 -32.86
N THR A 46 3.12 17.77 -32.28
CA THR A 46 3.66 18.84 -31.43
C THR A 46 3.28 18.62 -29.96
N CYS A 47 4.12 19.09 -29.05
CA CYS A 47 3.84 19.13 -27.62
C CYS A 47 4.16 20.50 -27.02
N ASP A 48 3.49 20.84 -25.93
CA ASP A 48 3.89 21.93 -25.04
C ASP A 48 4.68 21.38 -23.87
N ILE A 49 5.76 22.08 -23.50
CA ILE A 49 6.64 21.70 -22.41
C ILE A 49 6.64 22.79 -21.36
N TYR A 50 6.46 22.42 -20.10
CA TYR A 50 6.41 23.34 -18.97
C TYR A 50 7.39 22.88 -17.90
N LEU A 51 8.34 23.73 -17.49
CA LEU A 51 9.18 23.49 -16.35
C LEU A 51 8.63 24.17 -15.10
N PRO A 52 8.68 23.53 -13.94
CA PRO A 52 8.18 24.09 -12.70
C PRO A 52 8.97 25.34 -12.29
N LYS A 53 8.37 26.21 -11.50
CA LYS A 53 9.00 27.42 -10.97
C LYS A 53 10.15 27.12 -9.98
N LYS A 54 10.09 25.96 -9.31
CA LYS A 54 11.14 25.49 -8.39
C LYS A 54 12.38 25.12 -9.20
N GLU A 55 13.49 25.80 -8.97
CA GLU A 55 14.76 25.54 -9.69
C GLU A 55 15.36 24.18 -9.31
N ALA A 56 15.82 23.44 -10.31
CA ALA A 56 16.58 22.20 -10.20
C ALA A 56 17.50 22.01 -11.41
N GLU A 57 18.47 21.13 -11.32
CA GLU A 57 19.34 20.77 -12.44
C GLU A 57 18.55 20.00 -13.53
N SER A 58 17.66 19.11 -13.09
CA SER A 58 16.73 18.37 -13.95
C SER A 58 15.44 18.08 -13.19
N TYR A 59 14.39 17.76 -13.93
CA TYR A 59 13.04 17.58 -13.39
C TYR A 59 12.47 16.22 -13.81
N PRO A 60 11.88 15.44 -12.89
CA PRO A 60 11.11 14.26 -13.25
C PRO A 60 9.94 14.68 -14.15
N VAL A 61 9.53 13.81 -15.07
CA VAL A 61 8.61 14.19 -16.15
C VAL A 61 7.27 13.49 -15.99
N VAL A 62 6.18 14.24 -16.20
CA VAL A 62 4.86 13.67 -16.43
C VAL A 62 4.35 14.11 -17.81
N ILE A 63 4.01 13.14 -18.65
CA ILE A 63 3.37 13.37 -19.95
C ILE A 63 1.86 13.33 -19.73
N HIS A 64 1.18 14.48 -19.84
CA HIS A 64 -0.26 14.58 -19.59
C HIS A 64 -1.05 14.68 -20.89
N ILE A 65 -1.96 13.74 -21.12
CA ILE A 65 -2.67 13.49 -22.37
C ILE A 65 -4.13 13.92 -22.20
N TYR A 66 -4.60 14.82 -23.08
CA TYR A 66 -5.98 15.30 -23.06
C TYR A 66 -7.02 14.25 -23.46
N GLY A 67 -8.26 14.46 -23.02
CA GLY A 67 -9.43 13.69 -23.44
C GLY A 67 -10.12 14.34 -24.67
N SER A 68 -10.54 13.52 -25.62
CA SER A 68 -11.25 13.97 -26.83
C SER A 68 -12.05 12.87 -27.52
N ALA A 69 -12.28 11.72 -26.85
CA ALA A 69 -12.81 10.50 -27.50
C ALA A 69 -12.00 10.14 -28.78
N TRP A 70 -10.69 10.44 -28.77
CA TRP A 70 -9.73 10.27 -29.88
C TRP A 70 -10.06 11.09 -31.14
N PHE A 71 -11.01 12.04 -31.09
CA PHE A 71 -11.41 12.84 -32.28
C PHE A 71 -10.55 14.08 -32.50
N SER A 72 -9.79 14.55 -31.52
CA SER A 72 -8.95 15.74 -31.65
C SER A 72 -7.49 15.41 -31.85
N ASN A 73 -6.83 16.20 -32.69
CA ASN A 73 -5.38 16.16 -32.93
C ASN A 73 -4.67 17.47 -32.52
N SER A 74 -5.37 18.38 -31.80
CA SER A 74 -4.90 19.74 -31.51
C SER A 74 -5.36 20.29 -30.16
N SER A 75 -5.68 19.40 -29.17
CA SER A 75 -6.26 19.79 -27.87
C SER A 75 -5.26 19.84 -26.70
N LYS A 76 -3.94 19.81 -26.93
CA LYS A 76 -2.93 19.90 -25.87
C LYS A 76 -3.08 21.15 -24.97
N GLY A 77 -3.59 22.26 -25.52
CA GLY A 77 -3.89 23.46 -24.75
C GLY A 77 -5.11 23.36 -23.83
N MET A 78 -5.89 22.30 -23.91
CA MET A 78 -7.05 21.99 -23.04
C MET A 78 -6.79 20.79 -22.11
N ALA A 79 -5.54 20.42 -21.91
CA ALA A 79 -5.11 19.28 -21.14
C ALA A 79 -5.12 19.59 -19.62
N ASP A 80 -6.27 19.95 -19.04
CA ASP A 80 -6.44 20.18 -17.59
C ASP A 80 -5.37 21.10 -16.96
N LEU A 81 -4.98 22.16 -17.70
CA LEU A 81 -3.87 23.05 -17.34
C LEU A 81 -4.03 23.68 -15.96
N GLY A 82 -5.24 24.12 -15.60
CA GLY A 82 -5.54 24.79 -14.33
C GLY A 82 -5.66 23.85 -13.12
N THR A 83 -5.61 22.56 -13.31
CA THR A 83 -5.83 21.53 -12.29
C THR A 83 -4.66 20.56 -12.24
N ILE A 84 -4.68 19.50 -13.03
CA ILE A 84 -3.68 18.43 -13.01
C ILE A 84 -2.28 18.98 -13.34
N VAL A 85 -2.14 19.70 -14.47
CA VAL A 85 -0.84 20.25 -14.90
C VAL A 85 -0.28 21.22 -13.88
N LYS A 86 -1.11 22.13 -13.37
CA LYS A 86 -0.72 23.09 -12.33
C LYS A 86 -0.20 22.38 -11.08
N SER A 87 -0.92 21.36 -10.59
CA SER A 87 -0.53 20.61 -9.39
C SER A 87 0.79 19.86 -9.57
N LEU A 88 1.04 19.29 -10.75
CA LEU A 88 2.30 18.62 -11.07
C LEU A 88 3.47 19.62 -11.10
N LEU A 89 3.28 20.81 -11.68
CA LEU A 89 4.28 21.87 -11.69
C LEU A 89 4.58 22.40 -10.27
N GLU A 90 3.56 22.60 -9.45
CA GLU A 90 3.70 22.99 -8.04
C GLU A 90 4.50 21.94 -7.24
N ALA A 91 4.36 20.66 -7.58
CA ALA A 91 5.09 19.56 -6.99
C ALA A 91 6.53 19.41 -7.52
N GLY A 92 6.91 20.14 -8.56
CA GLY A 92 8.27 20.12 -9.11
C GLY A 92 8.50 19.16 -10.27
N TYR A 93 7.42 18.67 -10.91
CA TYR A 93 7.50 17.88 -12.14
C TYR A 93 7.57 18.80 -13.37
N ALA A 94 8.39 18.45 -14.35
CA ALA A 94 8.23 18.95 -15.70
C ALA A 94 6.99 18.28 -16.32
N VAL A 95 6.17 19.05 -17.05
CA VAL A 95 4.98 18.52 -17.68
C VAL A 95 5.09 18.69 -19.18
N VAL A 96 4.81 17.61 -19.93
CA VAL A 96 4.75 17.57 -21.38
C VAL A 96 3.33 17.26 -21.81
N CYS A 97 2.68 18.19 -22.53
CA CYS A 97 1.33 18.03 -23.03
C CYS A 97 1.37 17.81 -24.56
N PRO A 98 1.25 16.60 -25.06
CA PRO A 98 1.31 16.32 -26.48
C PRO A 98 -0.05 16.47 -27.18
N ASN A 99 -0.03 16.83 -28.46
CA ASN A 99 -1.01 16.41 -29.42
C ASN A 99 -0.69 14.99 -29.91
N HIS A 100 -1.65 14.35 -30.51
CA HIS A 100 -1.51 13.04 -31.16
C HIS A 100 -2.48 12.95 -32.33
N ARG A 101 -2.28 12.02 -33.25
CA ARG A 101 -3.22 11.76 -34.34
C ARG A 101 -4.62 11.47 -33.82
N SER A 102 -5.62 12.04 -34.41
CA SER A 102 -7.02 11.68 -34.16
C SER A 102 -7.39 10.38 -34.88
N SER A 103 -8.56 9.83 -34.55
CA SER A 103 -9.16 8.70 -35.28
C SER A 103 -9.51 9.04 -36.73
N MET A 104 -9.53 10.34 -37.10
CA MET A 104 -9.74 10.81 -38.47
C MET A 104 -8.43 10.89 -39.25
N ASP A 105 -7.30 11.15 -38.59
CA ASP A 105 -5.98 11.16 -39.22
C ASP A 105 -5.45 9.74 -39.45
N ALA A 106 -5.59 8.87 -38.46
CA ALA A 106 -5.16 7.47 -38.53
C ALA A 106 -5.93 6.59 -37.53
N LYS A 107 -6.05 5.29 -37.86
CA LYS A 107 -6.71 4.31 -37.00
C LYS A 107 -5.75 3.79 -35.93
N TRP A 108 -6.29 3.15 -34.90
CA TRP A 108 -5.51 2.41 -33.92
C TRP A 108 -4.54 1.42 -34.62
N PRO A 109 -3.27 1.34 -34.21
CA PRO A 109 -2.65 1.86 -32.98
C PRO A 109 -1.90 3.21 -33.14
N ALA A 110 -2.21 4.03 -34.14
CA ALA A 110 -1.48 5.27 -34.40
C ALA A 110 -1.36 6.18 -33.17
N GLN A 111 -2.38 6.25 -32.34
CA GLN A 111 -2.43 7.11 -31.16
C GLN A 111 -1.40 6.69 -30.10
N ILE A 112 -1.25 5.39 -29.85
CA ILE A 112 -0.22 4.92 -28.90
C ILE A 112 1.18 5.05 -29.47
N HIS A 113 1.38 4.94 -30.80
CA HIS A 113 2.65 5.23 -31.45
C HIS A 113 3.12 6.66 -31.19
N ASP A 114 2.20 7.62 -31.25
CA ASP A 114 2.50 9.03 -31.02
C ASP A 114 2.90 9.27 -29.55
N ILE A 115 2.16 8.70 -28.59
CA ILE A 115 2.51 8.81 -27.17
C ILE A 115 3.87 8.18 -26.89
N ARG A 116 4.18 7.02 -27.47
CA ARG A 116 5.50 6.39 -27.34
C ARG A 116 6.60 7.23 -27.97
N ALA A 117 6.33 7.89 -29.09
CA ALA A 117 7.26 8.83 -29.69
C ALA A 117 7.56 10.00 -28.75
N VAL A 118 6.55 10.53 -28.04
CA VAL A 118 6.75 11.58 -27.01
C VAL A 118 7.62 11.07 -25.85
N ILE A 119 7.38 9.83 -25.37
CA ILE A 119 8.20 9.25 -24.29
C ILE A 119 9.67 9.13 -24.73
N ARG A 120 9.92 8.64 -25.95
CA ARG A 120 11.28 8.57 -26.52
C ARG A 120 11.89 9.95 -26.73
N PHE A 121 11.11 10.93 -27.20
CA PHE A 121 11.56 12.32 -27.36
C PHE A 121 12.00 12.91 -26.00
N VAL A 122 11.25 12.68 -24.92
CA VAL A 122 11.61 13.13 -23.56
C VAL A 122 12.99 12.59 -23.18
N ARG A 123 13.30 11.33 -23.48
CA ARG A 123 14.61 10.75 -23.23
C ARG A 123 15.70 11.33 -24.12
N GLY A 124 15.45 11.41 -25.42
CA GLY A 124 16.42 11.90 -26.39
C GLY A 124 16.79 13.38 -26.24
N GLU A 125 15.84 14.20 -25.80
CA GLU A 125 16.02 15.64 -25.61
C GLU A 125 16.23 16.07 -24.13
N ALA A 126 16.52 15.11 -23.25
CA ALA A 126 16.60 15.30 -21.81
C ALA A 126 17.51 16.47 -21.41
N LYS A 127 18.69 16.57 -22.01
CA LYS A 127 19.66 17.63 -21.70
C LYS A 127 19.13 19.02 -22.08
N LYS A 128 18.45 19.12 -23.22
CA LYS A 128 17.94 20.40 -23.74
C LYS A 128 16.83 20.98 -22.89
N TYR A 129 15.91 20.12 -22.41
CA TYR A 129 14.75 20.53 -21.63
C TYR A 129 14.88 20.25 -20.14
N LYS A 130 16.08 19.90 -19.67
CA LYS A 130 16.37 19.56 -18.26
C LYS A 130 15.45 18.45 -17.70
N PHE A 131 15.17 17.42 -18.47
CA PHE A 131 14.40 16.29 -18.01
C PHE A 131 15.26 15.32 -17.22
N ASP A 132 14.74 14.84 -16.09
CA ASP A 132 15.29 13.70 -15.36
C ASP A 132 14.60 12.43 -15.85
N THR A 133 15.29 11.70 -16.72
CA THR A 133 14.75 10.48 -17.36
C THR A 133 14.79 9.26 -16.45
N SER A 134 15.26 9.39 -15.22
CA SER A 134 15.16 8.33 -14.21
C SER A 134 13.72 8.13 -13.72
N PHE A 135 12.82 9.09 -14.01
CA PHE A 135 11.40 8.99 -13.73
C PHE A 135 10.57 9.69 -14.82
N ILE A 136 9.84 8.90 -15.60
CA ILE A 136 8.88 9.36 -16.60
C ILE A 136 7.55 8.68 -16.34
N ALA A 137 6.51 9.46 -16.05
CA ALA A 137 5.14 8.97 -15.88
C ALA A 137 4.21 9.50 -16.99
N THR A 138 3.13 8.77 -17.24
CA THR A 138 2.00 9.26 -18.02
C THR A 138 0.84 9.63 -17.12
N SER A 139 0.03 10.55 -17.55
CA SER A 139 -1.26 10.93 -16.97
C SER A 139 -2.22 11.28 -18.09
N GLY A 140 -3.50 11.01 -17.94
CA GLY A 140 -4.44 11.42 -18.97
C GLY A 140 -5.88 11.38 -18.51
N PHE A 141 -6.72 12.14 -19.19
CA PHE A 141 -8.14 12.22 -18.94
C PHE A 141 -8.94 11.57 -20.08
N SER A 142 -10.00 10.78 -19.76
CA SER A 142 -10.90 10.17 -20.75
C SER A 142 -10.11 9.32 -21.77
N SER A 143 -10.21 9.59 -23.09
CA SER A 143 -9.36 8.93 -24.10
C SER A 143 -7.86 9.10 -23.85
N GLY A 144 -7.42 10.19 -23.20
CA GLY A 144 -6.05 10.35 -22.71
C GLY A 144 -5.74 9.43 -21.54
N GLY A 145 -6.71 9.16 -20.66
CA GLY A 145 -6.62 8.14 -19.60
C GLY A 145 -6.42 6.75 -20.18
N HIS A 146 -7.18 6.41 -21.22
CA HIS A 146 -6.96 5.17 -21.97
C HIS A 146 -5.53 5.07 -22.53
N LEU A 147 -5.00 6.12 -23.16
CA LEU A 147 -3.64 6.12 -23.72
C LEU A 147 -2.58 6.04 -22.62
N SER A 148 -2.81 6.70 -21.47
CA SER A 148 -1.95 6.59 -20.29
C SER A 148 -1.93 5.16 -19.71
N SER A 149 -3.11 4.55 -19.55
CA SER A 149 -3.28 3.19 -19.08
C SER A 149 -2.65 2.17 -20.04
N THR A 150 -2.85 2.36 -21.35
CA THR A 150 -2.23 1.49 -22.37
C THR A 150 -0.70 1.63 -22.37
N ALA A 151 -0.16 2.85 -22.22
CA ALA A 151 1.29 3.05 -22.13
C ALA A 151 1.89 2.32 -20.92
N ALA A 152 1.14 2.22 -19.81
CA ALA A 152 1.54 1.46 -18.62
C ALA A 152 1.47 -0.05 -18.83
N THR A 153 0.29 -0.57 -19.22
CA THR A 153 0.07 -2.03 -19.34
C THR A 153 0.79 -2.65 -20.53
N THR A 154 1.36 -1.84 -21.41
CA THR A 154 2.21 -2.29 -22.51
C THR A 154 3.66 -1.80 -22.37
N SER A 155 4.06 -1.39 -21.16
CA SER A 155 5.41 -0.86 -20.90
C SER A 155 6.49 -1.91 -21.22
N GLY A 156 7.42 -1.55 -22.09
CA GLY A 156 8.45 -2.51 -22.57
C GLY A 156 8.01 -3.50 -23.66
N LEU A 157 6.72 -3.60 -23.94
CA LEU A 157 6.17 -4.47 -24.99
C LEU A 157 6.11 -3.72 -26.32
N LYS A 158 6.86 -4.18 -27.32
CA LYS A 158 6.91 -3.50 -28.64
C LYS A 158 5.88 -4.04 -29.61
N GLN A 159 5.76 -5.35 -29.70
CA GLN A 159 4.82 -6.05 -30.58
C GLN A 159 4.23 -7.22 -29.80
N THR A 160 2.99 -7.54 -30.08
CA THR A 160 2.33 -8.71 -29.51
C THR A 160 1.23 -9.21 -30.42
N LYS A 161 0.64 -10.33 -30.06
CA LYS A 161 -0.55 -10.87 -30.69
C LYS A 161 -1.69 -10.93 -29.66
N VAL A 162 -2.80 -10.30 -29.97
CA VAL A 162 -4.03 -10.38 -29.19
C VAL A 162 -5.04 -11.17 -30.01
N GLU A 163 -5.31 -12.41 -29.58
CA GLU A 163 -6.12 -13.38 -30.31
C GLU A 163 -5.67 -13.51 -31.78
N THR A 164 -6.41 -13.02 -32.75
CA THR A 164 -6.09 -13.08 -34.18
C THR A 164 -5.32 -11.85 -34.69
N VAL A 165 -5.21 -10.79 -33.87
CA VAL A 165 -4.61 -9.49 -34.29
C VAL A 165 -3.14 -9.43 -33.89
N ASP A 166 -2.25 -9.36 -34.88
CA ASP A 166 -0.86 -8.95 -34.67
C ASP A 166 -0.79 -7.42 -34.56
N ILE A 167 -0.32 -6.88 -33.44
CA ILE A 167 -0.28 -5.46 -33.18
C ILE A 167 1.14 -4.97 -32.90
N ASP A 168 1.57 -3.96 -33.66
CA ASP A 168 2.73 -3.15 -33.34
C ASP A 168 2.30 -2.00 -32.43
N LEU A 169 2.79 -2.02 -31.20
CA LEU A 169 2.53 -1.00 -30.18
C LEU A 169 3.60 0.08 -30.15
N GLU A 170 4.81 -0.17 -30.69
CA GLU A 170 5.93 0.75 -30.64
C GLU A 170 5.89 1.81 -31.75
N GLY A 171 5.61 1.39 -32.96
CA GLY A 171 5.66 2.24 -34.13
C GLY A 171 7.05 2.81 -34.45
N THR A 172 7.09 3.64 -35.48
CA THR A 172 8.32 4.24 -36.01
C THR A 172 8.27 5.78 -36.05
N VAL A 173 7.36 6.39 -35.31
CA VAL A 173 7.24 7.86 -35.26
C VAL A 173 8.41 8.45 -34.47
N GLY A 174 9.01 9.52 -35.00
CA GLY A 174 10.05 10.29 -34.33
C GLY A 174 11.48 9.81 -34.59
N ASN A 175 12.45 10.59 -34.11
CA ASN A 175 13.88 10.41 -34.38
C ASN A 175 14.61 9.56 -33.36
N TYR A 176 13.98 9.26 -32.20
CA TYR A 176 14.62 8.60 -31.06
C TYR A 176 14.25 7.12 -30.92
N LEU A 177 14.26 6.38 -32.04
CA LEU A 177 13.79 4.99 -32.10
C LEU A 177 14.62 4.00 -31.24
N ASN A 178 15.82 4.39 -30.84
CA ASN A 178 16.70 3.59 -29.97
C ASN A 178 16.44 3.84 -28.48
N GLU A 179 15.68 4.88 -28.14
CA GLU A 179 15.30 5.17 -26.76
C GLU A 179 14.15 4.28 -26.30
N SER A 180 14.07 4.05 -25.00
CA SER A 180 12.96 3.30 -24.40
C SER A 180 11.67 4.10 -24.41
N SER A 181 10.54 3.47 -24.73
CA SER A 181 9.20 4.02 -24.58
C SER A 181 8.50 3.57 -23.29
N ALA A 182 9.22 2.89 -22.37
CA ALA A 182 8.70 2.46 -21.08
C ALA A 182 8.44 3.66 -20.16
N VAL A 183 7.47 3.51 -19.25
CA VAL A 183 7.12 4.49 -18.23
C VAL A 183 7.26 3.89 -16.83
N ASP A 184 7.46 4.75 -15.83
CA ASP A 184 7.69 4.35 -14.44
C ASP A 184 6.40 4.38 -13.60
N ALA A 185 5.37 5.09 -14.05
CA ALA A 185 4.04 5.17 -13.44
C ALA A 185 2.98 5.67 -14.42
N ALA A 186 1.71 5.45 -14.11
CA ALA A 186 0.60 6.05 -14.83
C ALA A 186 -0.50 6.59 -13.92
N CYS A 187 -1.18 7.65 -14.37
CA CYS A 187 -2.39 8.20 -13.75
C CYS A 187 -3.54 8.12 -14.77
N ASP A 188 -4.59 7.41 -14.40
CA ASP A 188 -5.82 7.30 -15.19
C ASP A 188 -6.92 8.17 -14.58
N TRP A 189 -7.41 9.14 -15.34
CA TRP A 189 -8.54 9.98 -14.98
C TRP A 189 -9.72 9.68 -15.89
N SER A 190 -10.68 8.86 -15.40
CA SER A 190 -11.89 8.46 -16.13
C SER A 190 -11.61 7.83 -17.50
N GLY A 191 -10.52 7.06 -17.65
CA GLY A 191 -10.19 6.39 -18.91
C GLY A 191 -11.03 5.12 -19.12
N PRO A 192 -11.47 4.85 -20.36
CA PRO A 192 -12.00 3.53 -20.71
C PRO A 192 -10.83 2.56 -20.87
N VAL A 193 -10.94 1.36 -20.34
CA VAL A 193 -9.84 0.37 -20.32
C VAL A 193 -10.22 -0.99 -20.86
N ASP A 194 -11.52 -1.31 -20.89
CA ASP A 194 -12.08 -2.49 -21.55
C ASP A 194 -13.12 -2.06 -22.59
N LEU A 195 -12.70 -1.99 -23.83
CA LEU A 195 -13.55 -1.51 -24.94
C LEU A 195 -14.46 -2.61 -25.50
N THR A 196 -14.32 -3.85 -25.02
CA THR A 196 -15.22 -4.94 -25.36
C THR A 196 -16.48 -4.94 -24.49
N ALA A 197 -16.43 -4.30 -23.33
CA ALA A 197 -17.51 -4.22 -22.36
C ALA A 197 -17.60 -2.82 -21.74
N MET A 198 -17.75 -1.80 -22.59
CA MET A 198 -17.73 -0.39 -22.19
C MET A 198 -18.81 -0.07 -21.14
N ASP A 199 -19.98 -0.68 -21.24
CA ASP A 199 -21.11 -0.55 -20.32
C ASP A 199 -21.11 -1.58 -19.18
N CYS A 200 -20.06 -2.37 -19.08
CA CYS A 200 -19.94 -3.46 -18.08
C CYS A 200 -21.13 -4.44 -18.04
N GLY A 201 -21.83 -4.57 -19.14
CA GLY A 201 -23.00 -5.47 -19.30
C GLY A 201 -24.35 -4.80 -19.05
N GLU A 202 -24.40 -3.47 -18.87
CA GLU A 202 -25.65 -2.72 -18.66
C GLU A 202 -26.33 -2.24 -19.95
N HIS A 203 -25.93 -2.73 -21.11
CA HIS A 203 -26.54 -2.48 -22.43
C HIS A 203 -26.89 -1.01 -22.70
N MET A 204 -25.92 -0.12 -22.62
CA MET A 204 -26.08 1.21 -23.16
C MET A 204 -26.23 1.10 -24.67
N GLN A 205 -27.44 1.36 -25.20
CA GLN A 205 -27.64 1.51 -26.63
C GLN A 205 -26.92 2.77 -27.09
N MET A 206 -25.68 2.63 -27.51
CA MET A 206 -24.99 3.66 -28.25
C MET A 206 -25.64 3.73 -29.64
N GLY A 207 -26.18 4.91 -29.97
CA GLY A 207 -26.62 5.19 -31.34
C GLY A 207 -25.46 5.10 -32.32
N ASN A 208 -25.67 5.40 -33.59
CA ASN A 208 -24.69 5.35 -34.69
C ASN A 208 -23.22 5.45 -34.25
N ASP A 209 -22.32 4.71 -34.87
CA ASP A 209 -20.89 4.53 -34.68
C ASP A 209 -20.28 5.16 -33.41
N SER A 210 -19.92 4.32 -32.42
CA SER A 210 -19.23 4.77 -31.19
C SER A 210 -17.84 5.36 -31.51
N PRO A 211 -17.23 6.13 -30.61
CA PRO A 211 -15.86 6.61 -30.81
C PRO A 211 -14.86 5.47 -31.09
N GLU A 212 -15.04 4.31 -30.46
CA GLU A 212 -14.23 3.11 -30.66
C GLU A 212 -14.43 2.53 -32.05
N ASP A 213 -15.67 2.49 -32.54
CA ASP A 213 -15.98 2.06 -33.92
C ASP A 213 -15.23 2.90 -34.94
N VAL A 214 -15.22 4.22 -34.74
CA VAL A 214 -14.49 5.16 -35.61
C VAL A 214 -12.97 4.97 -35.50
N LEU A 215 -12.45 4.78 -34.29
CA LEU A 215 -11.04 4.58 -34.03
C LEU A 215 -10.51 3.28 -34.67
N LEU A 216 -11.28 2.19 -34.61
CA LEU A 216 -10.94 0.89 -35.16
C LEU A 216 -11.33 0.72 -36.63
N ALA A 217 -12.17 1.64 -37.16
CA ALA A 217 -12.89 1.49 -38.45
C ALA A 217 -13.63 0.14 -38.53
N SER A 218 -14.23 -0.29 -37.44
CA SER A 218 -14.86 -1.59 -37.30
C SER A 218 -15.86 -1.56 -36.16
N LYS A 219 -16.76 -2.55 -36.13
CA LYS A 219 -17.74 -2.72 -35.04
C LYS A 219 -17.39 -3.94 -34.17
N LEU A 220 -17.63 -3.83 -32.87
CA LEU A 220 -17.35 -4.90 -31.91
C LEU A 220 -17.94 -6.25 -32.33
N ALA A 221 -19.18 -6.25 -32.79
CA ALA A 221 -19.85 -7.49 -33.24
C ALA A 221 -19.22 -8.12 -34.49
N GLN A 222 -18.43 -7.38 -35.27
CA GLN A 222 -17.79 -7.85 -36.50
C GLN A 222 -16.34 -8.31 -36.27
N GLU A 223 -15.57 -7.52 -35.48
CA GLU A 223 -14.14 -7.75 -35.25
C GLU A 223 -13.79 -7.57 -33.76
N PRO A 224 -14.29 -8.47 -32.88
CA PRO A 224 -14.06 -8.36 -31.41
C PRO A 224 -12.59 -8.35 -31.04
N ASP A 225 -11.73 -9.05 -31.78
CA ASP A 225 -10.29 -9.12 -31.49
C ASP A 225 -9.59 -7.77 -31.66
N LYS A 226 -10.08 -6.89 -32.54
CA LYS A 226 -9.58 -5.52 -32.63
C LYS A 226 -9.90 -4.72 -31.37
N TYR A 227 -11.09 -4.92 -30.80
CA TYR A 227 -11.48 -4.28 -29.54
C TYR A 227 -10.66 -4.81 -28.37
N LEU A 228 -10.35 -6.10 -28.35
CA LEU A 228 -9.40 -6.68 -27.40
C LEU A 228 -8.03 -6.01 -27.52
N SER A 229 -7.54 -5.77 -28.75
CA SER A 229 -6.25 -5.11 -28.99
C SER A 229 -6.23 -3.62 -28.59
N LEU A 230 -7.39 -2.97 -28.51
CA LEU A 230 -7.54 -1.60 -28.00
C LEU A 230 -7.65 -1.54 -26.47
N SER A 231 -8.03 -2.65 -25.82
CA SER A 231 -8.35 -2.70 -24.41
C SER A 231 -7.10 -2.86 -23.54
N ALA A 232 -6.76 -1.85 -22.75
CA ALA A 232 -5.58 -1.85 -21.86
C ALA A 232 -5.57 -3.03 -20.88
N VAL A 233 -6.75 -3.49 -20.44
CA VAL A 233 -6.88 -4.62 -19.50
C VAL A 233 -6.32 -5.94 -20.02
N ASN A 234 -6.22 -6.12 -21.34
CA ASN A 234 -5.74 -7.36 -21.95
C ASN A 234 -4.20 -7.50 -21.95
N TYR A 235 -3.49 -6.45 -21.56
CA TYR A 235 -2.03 -6.42 -21.49
C TYR A 235 -1.50 -6.47 -20.06
N ILE A 236 -2.38 -6.47 -19.04
CA ILE A 236 -1.96 -6.41 -17.64
C ILE A 236 -1.10 -7.62 -17.28
N ASP A 237 0.09 -7.35 -16.75
CA ASP A 237 0.96 -8.36 -16.14
C ASP A 237 1.62 -7.85 -14.85
N SER A 238 2.32 -8.73 -14.13
CA SER A 238 2.94 -8.40 -12.84
C SER A 238 4.15 -7.45 -12.94
N ASN A 239 4.64 -7.15 -14.15
CA ASN A 239 5.77 -6.24 -14.40
C ASN A 239 5.31 -4.84 -14.77
N ASP A 240 4.00 -4.62 -14.87
CA ASP A 240 3.46 -3.30 -15.19
C ASP A 240 3.87 -2.26 -14.15
N PRO A 241 4.17 -1.03 -14.57
CA PRO A 241 4.45 0.05 -13.64
C PRO A 241 3.23 0.38 -12.76
N PRO A 242 3.47 0.97 -11.56
CA PRO A 242 2.39 1.39 -10.68
C PRO A 242 1.36 2.32 -11.36
N VAL A 243 0.08 2.13 -11.05
CA VAL A 243 -1.03 2.90 -11.63
C VAL A 243 -1.91 3.50 -10.53
N ILE A 244 -2.26 4.80 -10.64
CA ILE A 244 -3.31 5.42 -9.82
C ILE A 244 -4.52 5.78 -10.70
N ILE A 245 -5.73 5.51 -10.18
CA ILE A 245 -6.99 5.63 -10.91
C ILE A 245 -7.92 6.61 -10.18
N PHE A 246 -8.47 7.57 -10.92
CA PHE A 246 -9.53 8.47 -10.46
C PHE A 246 -10.73 8.35 -11.39
N HIS A 247 -11.86 7.85 -10.87
CA HIS A 247 -13.06 7.64 -11.69
C HIS A 247 -14.33 8.01 -10.92
N GLY A 248 -15.12 8.93 -11.45
CA GLY A 248 -16.32 9.42 -10.77
C GLY A 248 -17.43 8.36 -10.69
N ASP A 249 -18.07 8.22 -9.53
CA ASP A 249 -19.19 7.26 -9.37
C ASP A 249 -20.44 7.66 -10.19
N LYS A 250 -20.54 8.94 -10.58
CA LYS A 250 -21.62 9.46 -11.44
C LYS A 250 -21.16 9.76 -12.86
N ASP A 251 -20.05 9.14 -13.30
CA ASP A 251 -19.59 9.29 -14.67
C ASP A 251 -20.59 8.63 -15.64
N ASN A 252 -21.20 9.46 -16.50
CA ASN A 252 -22.20 9.06 -17.47
C ASN A 252 -21.68 9.04 -18.92
N VAL A 253 -20.38 9.23 -19.10
CA VAL A 253 -19.67 9.18 -20.40
C VAL A 253 -18.83 7.92 -20.49
N VAL A 254 -17.96 7.71 -19.51
CA VAL A 254 -17.22 6.46 -19.32
C VAL A 254 -17.69 5.87 -17.98
N PRO A 255 -18.49 4.79 -17.97
CA PRO A 255 -19.04 4.23 -16.75
C PRO A 255 -17.93 3.86 -15.74
N ASN A 256 -18.15 4.15 -14.46
CA ASN A 256 -17.14 3.96 -13.40
C ASN A 256 -16.69 2.51 -13.21
N CYS A 257 -17.46 1.56 -13.70
CA CYS A 257 -17.08 0.16 -13.73
C CYS A 257 -15.79 -0.09 -14.52
N GLN A 258 -15.45 0.76 -15.48
CA GLN A 258 -14.18 0.71 -16.20
C GLN A 258 -13.00 0.91 -15.23
N GLY A 259 -13.00 1.97 -14.45
CA GLY A 259 -11.96 2.23 -13.45
C GLY A 259 -11.94 1.18 -12.33
N LYS A 260 -13.11 0.71 -11.87
CA LYS A 260 -13.21 -0.36 -10.86
C LYS A 260 -12.64 -1.67 -11.38
N LYS A 261 -12.98 -2.07 -12.60
CA LYS A 261 -12.44 -3.27 -13.25
C LYS A 261 -10.92 -3.18 -13.40
N PHE A 262 -10.41 -2.04 -13.85
CA PHE A 262 -8.99 -1.82 -14.00
C PHE A 262 -8.24 -2.00 -12.68
N PHE A 263 -8.74 -1.36 -11.61
CA PHE A 263 -8.18 -1.47 -10.27
C PHE A 263 -8.10 -2.93 -9.78
N GLU A 264 -9.19 -3.69 -9.92
CA GLU A 264 -9.22 -5.08 -9.46
C GLU A 264 -8.29 -5.99 -10.28
N LEU A 265 -8.20 -5.79 -11.59
CA LEU A 265 -7.32 -6.58 -12.46
C LEU A 265 -5.83 -6.29 -12.19
N LEU A 266 -5.44 -5.02 -12.06
CA LEU A 266 -4.08 -4.64 -11.68
C LEU A 266 -3.69 -5.21 -10.32
N LYS A 267 -4.59 -5.12 -9.34
CA LYS A 267 -4.38 -5.68 -8.01
C LYS A 267 -4.25 -7.21 -8.04
N ALA A 268 -5.06 -7.89 -8.82
CA ALA A 268 -4.99 -9.35 -9.00
C ALA A 268 -3.68 -9.79 -9.68
N ALA A 269 -3.13 -8.98 -10.59
CA ALA A 269 -1.83 -9.19 -11.21
C ALA A 269 -0.64 -8.87 -10.29
N GLY A 270 -0.88 -8.27 -9.12
CA GLY A 270 0.17 -7.86 -8.17
C GLY A 270 0.81 -6.52 -8.49
N VAL A 271 0.25 -5.74 -9.41
CA VAL A 271 0.70 -4.38 -9.73
C VAL A 271 0.35 -3.45 -8.58
N LYS A 272 1.31 -2.60 -8.16
CA LYS A 272 1.04 -1.56 -7.17
C LYS A 272 0.01 -0.58 -7.74
N THR A 273 -1.18 -0.54 -7.17
CA THR A 273 -2.27 0.30 -7.66
C THR A 273 -3.03 0.97 -6.52
N GLU A 274 -3.49 2.20 -6.78
CA GLU A 274 -4.39 2.97 -5.92
C GLU A 274 -5.58 3.45 -6.74
N ALA A 275 -6.75 3.59 -6.11
CA ALA A 275 -7.92 4.13 -6.77
C ALA A 275 -8.73 5.06 -5.86
N THR A 276 -9.36 6.05 -6.47
CA THR A 276 -10.31 6.95 -5.81
C THR A 276 -11.56 7.08 -6.68
N PHE A 277 -12.70 6.78 -6.08
CA PHE A 277 -14.02 6.85 -6.74
C PHE A 277 -14.89 7.90 -6.05
N PRO A 278 -14.78 9.19 -6.44
CA PRO A 278 -15.59 10.26 -5.83
C PRO A 278 -17.08 10.02 -6.07
N ALA A 279 -17.86 9.90 -4.97
CA ALA A 279 -19.30 9.58 -5.04
C ALA A 279 -20.13 10.61 -5.83
N GLU A 280 -19.71 11.89 -5.84
CA GLU A 280 -20.36 12.96 -6.59
C GLU A 280 -19.60 13.32 -7.89
N GLY A 281 -18.53 12.58 -8.22
CA GLY A 281 -17.73 12.79 -9.41
C GLY A 281 -18.45 12.34 -10.68
N GLY A 282 -18.44 13.19 -11.71
CA GLY A 282 -18.88 12.87 -13.06
C GLY A 282 -17.68 12.60 -13.97
N HIS A 283 -17.86 12.77 -15.28
CA HIS A 283 -16.78 12.71 -16.26
C HIS A 283 -15.93 13.98 -16.21
N GLY A 284 -14.94 14.01 -15.29
CA GLY A 284 -14.17 15.22 -15.01
C GLY A 284 -14.92 16.23 -14.11
N GLY A 285 -14.44 17.47 -14.10
CA GLY A 285 -15.06 18.58 -13.38
C GLY A 285 -14.58 18.76 -11.92
N PRO A 286 -15.13 19.75 -11.19
CA PRO A 286 -14.62 20.18 -9.89
C PRO A 286 -14.62 19.08 -8.82
N GLN A 287 -15.58 18.14 -8.87
CA GLN A 287 -15.68 17.02 -7.94
C GLN A 287 -14.59 15.95 -8.16
N MET A 288 -14.03 15.91 -9.38
CA MET A 288 -12.91 15.03 -9.71
C MET A 288 -11.58 15.68 -9.37
N TYR A 289 -11.40 16.98 -9.69
CA TYR A 289 -10.15 17.72 -9.53
C TYR A 289 -10.08 18.47 -8.20
N THR A 290 -10.52 17.82 -7.11
CA THR A 290 -10.39 18.38 -5.76
C THR A 290 -8.92 18.46 -5.35
N GLU A 291 -8.60 19.39 -4.47
CA GLU A 291 -7.25 19.53 -3.91
C GLU A 291 -6.76 18.19 -3.30
N GLU A 292 -7.67 17.43 -2.66
CA GLU A 292 -7.38 16.11 -2.10
C GLU A 292 -6.96 15.11 -3.18
N ASN A 293 -7.72 15.00 -4.28
CA ASN A 293 -7.40 14.06 -5.36
C ASN A 293 -6.11 14.44 -6.08
N LEU A 294 -5.88 15.73 -6.32
CA LEU A 294 -4.65 16.22 -6.93
C LEU A 294 -3.43 15.94 -6.03
N LYS A 295 -3.56 16.12 -4.71
CA LYS A 295 -2.52 15.73 -3.73
C LYS A 295 -2.27 14.24 -3.70
N LYS A 296 -3.31 13.40 -3.80
CA LYS A 296 -3.16 11.94 -3.90
C LYS A 296 -2.37 11.54 -5.14
N MET A 297 -2.67 12.15 -6.30
CA MET A 297 -1.92 11.90 -7.54
C MET A 297 -0.44 12.24 -7.37
N VAL A 298 -0.12 13.46 -6.93
CA VAL A 298 1.25 13.91 -6.70
C VAL A 298 1.96 12.99 -5.72
N HIS A 299 1.32 12.68 -4.60
CA HIS A 299 1.84 11.79 -3.59
C HIS A 299 2.18 10.40 -4.13
N PHE A 300 1.27 9.81 -4.90
CA PHE A 300 1.50 8.51 -5.54
C PHE A 300 2.74 8.55 -6.45
N LEU A 301 2.86 9.57 -7.29
CA LEU A 301 4.00 9.74 -8.19
C LEU A 301 5.32 9.92 -7.42
N ASP A 302 5.33 10.73 -6.35
CA ASP A 302 6.50 10.89 -5.49
C ASP A 302 6.92 9.56 -4.84
N CYS A 303 5.96 8.78 -4.36
CA CYS A 303 6.22 7.46 -3.77
C CYS A 303 6.80 6.45 -4.75
N VAL A 304 6.40 6.50 -6.02
CA VAL A 304 6.96 5.63 -7.05
C VAL A 304 8.37 6.10 -7.42
N ARG A 305 8.54 7.40 -7.67
CA ARG A 305 9.83 8.01 -8.05
C ARG A 305 10.94 7.71 -7.04
N GLU A 306 10.64 7.82 -5.75
CA GLU A 306 11.63 7.62 -4.70
C GLU A 306 11.86 6.13 -4.38
N LYS A 307 11.34 5.20 -5.22
CA LYS A 307 11.50 3.73 -5.07
C LYS A 307 11.19 3.23 -3.66
N GLY A 308 10.16 3.79 -3.05
CA GLY A 308 9.81 3.53 -1.64
C GLY A 308 10.73 4.24 -0.64
N SER A 309 11.62 5.12 -1.09
CA SER A 309 12.58 5.90 -0.30
C SER A 309 12.01 7.26 0.14
N CYS A 310 10.70 7.41 0.18
CA CYS A 310 10.01 8.66 0.50
C CYS A 310 10.30 9.23 1.91
N CYS A 311 11.41 8.87 2.52
CA CYS A 311 11.76 9.33 3.86
C CYS A 311 13.26 9.33 4.16
N LYS A 312 14.05 10.12 3.43
CA LYS A 312 15.37 10.55 3.90
C LYS A 312 15.47 12.06 3.69
N GLY A 313 15.13 12.83 4.73
CA GLY A 313 15.36 14.28 4.77
C GLY A 313 14.35 15.04 5.64
N ASP A 314 14.87 15.94 6.49
CA ASP A 314 14.17 16.80 7.47
C ASP A 314 13.29 17.91 6.83
N GLY A 315 12.51 17.62 5.77
CA GLY A 315 11.81 18.64 5.00
C GLY A 315 10.30 18.48 4.81
N CYS A 316 9.68 17.39 5.24
CA CYS A 316 8.24 17.20 5.05
C CYS A 316 7.40 17.85 6.15
N LYS A 317 7.08 19.14 5.97
CA LYS A 317 6.03 19.82 6.75
C LYS A 317 4.77 19.89 5.87
N GLY A 318 3.85 18.93 6.05
CA GLY A 318 2.53 18.94 5.42
C GLY A 318 1.85 17.57 5.53
N ASP A 319 0.55 17.56 5.86
CA ASP A 319 -0.31 16.37 6.08
C ASP A 319 -0.57 15.52 4.81
N GLY A 320 0.36 15.44 3.87
CA GLY A 320 0.23 14.73 2.60
C GLY A 320 1.45 13.92 2.17
N CYS A 321 2.43 13.77 3.03
CA CYS A 321 3.55 12.85 2.77
C CYS A 321 3.08 11.40 2.76
N CYS A 322 3.70 10.52 1.92
CA CYS A 322 3.51 9.06 1.94
C CYS A 322 3.11 8.65 3.34
N LYS A 323 1.99 7.96 3.54
CA LYS A 323 1.76 7.35 4.84
C LYS A 323 2.95 6.43 5.12
N LYS A 324 4.08 7.01 5.57
CA LYS A 324 4.90 6.32 6.54
C LYS A 324 3.89 5.82 7.53
N GLY A 325 3.81 4.51 7.64
CA GLY A 325 3.08 3.96 8.76
C GLY A 325 3.47 4.83 9.93
N LYS A 326 2.50 5.43 10.62
CA LYS A 326 2.80 6.31 11.73
C LYS A 326 3.91 5.67 12.55
N SER A 327 4.83 6.43 13.05
CA SER A 327 5.91 5.91 13.88
C SER A 327 6.11 6.79 15.09
N ARG A 328 6.48 6.17 16.20
CA ARG A 328 6.74 6.84 17.46
C ARG A 328 7.89 6.15 18.19
N ILE A 329 8.77 6.93 18.79
CA ILE A 329 9.81 6.44 19.69
C ILE A 329 9.26 6.54 21.12
N ILE A 330 9.32 5.43 21.85
CA ILE A 330 8.91 5.32 23.24
C ILE A 330 10.17 5.19 24.10
N GLU A 331 10.22 5.93 25.23
CA GLU A 331 11.31 5.85 26.22
C GLU A 331 12.70 5.82 25.57
N GLU A 332 12.96 6.78 24.67
CA GLU A 332 14.22 6.91 23.92
C GLU A 332 14.64 5.63 23.16
N GLY A 333 13.66 4.78 22.80
CA GLY A 333 13.88 3.53 22.10
C GLY A 333 14.25 2.36 23.01
N GLY A 334 14.04 2.46 24.33
CA GLY A 334 14.34 1.40 25.32
C GLY A 334 15.78 1.37 25.80
N THR A 335 16.09 0.46 26.72
CA THR A 335 17.40 0.32 27.37
C THR A 335 18.35 -0.66 26.66
N GLY A 336 17.82 -1.48 25.75
CA GLY A 336 18.59 -2.51 25.06
C GLY A 336 19.65 -1.96 24.10
N ALA A 337 20.44 -2.88 23.57
CA ALA A 337 21.52 -2.57 22.63
C ALA A 337 21.01 -2.01 21.28
N PHE A 338 19.73 -2.21 20.96
CA PHE A 338 19.13 -1.80 19.68
C PHE A 338 17.96 -0.86 19.95
N LYS A 339 18.20 0.45 19.81
CA LYS A 339 17.13 1.42 20.00
C LYS A 339 15.93 1.08 19.10
N SER A 340 14.75 0.94 19.68
CA SER A 340 13.55 0.51 18.96
C SER A 340 12.68 1.69 18.53
N VAL A 341 11.77 1.43 17.59
CA VAL A 341 10.71 2.32 17.13
C VAL A 341 9.40 1.52 17.03
N MET A 342 8.33 2.14 17.45
CA MET A 342 6.96 1.66 17.22
C MET A 342 6.46 2.25 15.91
N LYS A 343 5.96 1.42 14.98
CA LYS A 343 5.50 1.89 13.65
C LYS A 343 4.33 1.07 13.08
N GLU A 344 3.59 1.69 12.18
CA GLU A 344 2.65 1.00 11.29
C GLU A 344 3.40 0.40 10.10
N GLU A 345 2.94 -0.73 9.61
CA GLU A 345 3.32 -1.29 8.33
C GLU A 345 2.10 -1.31 7.40
N THR A 346 2.20 -0.67 6.25
CA THR A 346 1.06 -0.53 5.32
C THR A 346 0.56 -1.87 4.78
N THR A 347 1.45 -2.87 4.74
CA THR A 347 1.13 -4.24 4.32
C THR A 347 0.62 -5.13 5.46
N LEU A 348 0.52 -4.59 6.69
CA LEU A 348 -0.05 -5.26 7.86
C LEU A 348 -1.01 -4.29 8.58
N PRO A 349 -2.18 -3.98 7.99
CA PRO A 349 -3.14 -3.05 8.57
C PRO A 349 -3.64 -3.54 9.93
N GLU A 350 -4.08 -2.61 10.78
CA GLU A 350 -4.56 -2.89 12.14
C GLU A 350 -3.56 -3.63 13.05
N HIS A 351 -2.26 -3.43 12.81
CA HIS A 351 -1.17 -3.91 13.66
C HIS A 351 -0.15 -2.81 13.94
N THR A 352 0.54 -2.94 15.04
CA THR A 352 1.65 -2.08 15.43
C THR A 352 2.93 -2.91 15.52
N VAL A 353 3.98 -2.48 14.84
CA VAL A 353 5.28 -3.16 14.83
C VAL A 353 6.27 -2.40 15.69
N PHE A 354 6.86 -3.07 16.68
CA PHE A 354 8.02 -2.57 17.43
C PHE A 354 9.26 -3.29 16.91
N VAL A 355 10.26 -2.54 16.51
CA VAL A 355 11.45 -3.10 15.84
C VAL A 355 12.67 -2.21 16.08
N PRO A 356 13.91 -2.77 16.10
CA PRO A 356 15.11 -1.94 16.09
C PRO A 356 15.09 -0.90 14.96
N GLN A 357 15.49 0.34 15.26
CA GLN A 357 15.55 1.43 14.27
C GLN A 357 16.53 1.11 13.14
N ASP A 358 17.64 0.45 13.49
CA ASP A 358 18.63 -0.02 12.54
C ASP A 358 18.55 -1.54 12.40
N LEU A 359 18.21 -2.00 11.20
CA LEU A 359 18.14 -3.42 10.84
C LEU A 359 19.44 -3.95 10.19
N THR A 360 20.46 -3.12 10.01
CA THR A 360 21.72 -3.53 9.35
C THR A 360 22.51 -4.59 10.14
N PRO A 361 22.45 -4.64 11.49
CA PRO A 361 23.13 -5.68 12.26
C PRO A 361 22.50 -7.08 12.13
N PHE A 362 21.30 -7.18 11.53
CA PHE A 362 20.54 -8.43 11.43
C PHE A 362 20.58 -9.02 10.02
N ASN A 363 20.73 -10.32 9.95
CA ASN A 363 20.84 -11.09 8.71
C ASN A 363 20.50 -12.57 8.98
N ALA A 364 20.65 -13.44 7.99
CA ALA A 364 20.34 -14.87 8.11
C ALA A 364 21.14 -15.63 9.21
N GLN A 365 22.32 -15.11 9.61
CA GLN A 365 23.15 -15.71 10.68
C GLN A 365 22.83 -15.10 12.05
N LYS A 366 22.26 -13.92 12.09
CA LYS A 366 21.84 -13.20 13.31
C LYS A 366 20.45 -12.61 13.13
N PRO A 367 19.41 -13.44 12.97
CA PRO A 367 18.06 -12.95 12.74
C PRO A 367 17.38 -12.49 14.03
N LEU A 368 16.32 -11.65 13.89
CA LEU A 368 15.46 -11.20 14.97
C LEU A 368 14.41 -12.27 15.29
N PRO A 369 14.33 -12.81 16.51
CA PRO A 369 13.19 -13.60 16.95
C PRO A 369 11.92 -12.75 17.01
N VAL A 370 10.76 -13.42 16.94
CA VAL A 370 9.45 -12.79 16.80
C VAL A 370 8.64 -12.92 18.08
N LEU A 371 8.06 -11.82 18.55
CA LEU A 371 6.98 -11.81 19.54
C LEU A 371 5.70 -11.30 18.86
N VAL A 372 4.63 -12.11 18.88
CA VAL A 372 3.28 -11.70 18.50
C VAL A 372 2.48 -11.41 19.77
N TRP A 373 1.85 -10.24 19.88
CA TRP A 373 1.22 -9.77 21.10
C TRP A 373 -0.26 -9.41 20.91
N GLY A 374 -1.12 -9.95 21.78
CA GLY A 374 -2.52 -9.59 21.93
C GLY A 374 -2.76 -8.69 23.16
N ASN A 375 -3.59 -7.66 23.00
CA ASN A 375 -3.81 -6.64 24.04
C ASN A 375 -4.90 -7.00 25.04
N GLY A 376 -4.82 -6.40 26.25
CA GLY A 376 -5.89 -6.43 27.24
C GLY A 376 -7.20 -5.82 26.74
N ALA A 377 -8.31 -6.19 27.35
CA ALA A 377 -9.67 -5.75 26.97
C ALA A 377 -10.02 -5.94 25.47
N CYS A 378 -9.34 -6.83 24.78
CA CYS A 378 -9.39 -6.96 23.32
C CYS A 378 -9.17 -5.62 22.59
N ALA A 379 -8.43 -4.69 23.16
CA ALA A 379 -8.19 -3.40 22.53
C ALA A 379 -7.46 -3.56 21.20
N ASN A 380 -7.98 -2.96 20.13
CA ASN A 380 -7.29 -2.94 18.83
C ASN A 380 -6.23 -1.81 18.81
N SER A 381 -5.42 -1.74 19.88
CA SER A 381 -4.27 -0.84 20.04
C SER A 381 -3.42 -1.27 21.23
N PRO A 382 -2.08 -1.29 21.13
CA PRO A 382 -1.18 -1.66 22.23
C PRO A 382 -0.90 -0.53 23.23
N TRP A 383 -1.77 0.45 23.37
CA TRP A 383 -1.55 1.68 24.15
C TRP A 383 -1.16 1.43 25.62
N GLU A 384 -1.66 0.37 26.24
CA GLU A 384 -1.31 0.01 27.64
C GLU A 384 0.04 -0.73 27.76
N HIS A 385 0.55 -1.27 26.65
CA HIS A 385 1.69 -2.18 26.67
C HIS A 385 2.92 -1.58 25.98
N MET A 386 2.87 -0.31 25.58
CA MET A 386 3.92 0.30 24.76
C MET A 386 5.31 0.20 25.38
N ASN A 387 5.46 0.52 26.69
CA ASN A 387 6.75 0.51 27.37
C ASN A 387 7.34 -0.90 27.42
N PHE A 388 6.50 -1.88 27.75
CA PHE A 388 6.84 -3.30 27.80
C PHE A 388 7.29 -3.84 26.42
N LEU A 389 6.51 -3.57 25.36
CA LEU A 389 6.79 -4.08 24.02
C LEU A 389 8.00 -3.37 23.39
N ASN A 390 8.14 -2.07 23.65
CA ASN A 390 9.28 -1.27 23.21
C ASN A 390 10.58 -1.77 23.85
N GLU A 391 10.57 -2.05 25.16
CA GLU A 391 11.75 -2.59 25.83
C GLU A 391 12.15 -3.95 25.26
N ILE A 392 11.20 -4.86 25.02
CA ILE A 392 11.48 -6.16 24.38
C ILE A 392 12.12 -5.97 23.00
N ALA A 393 11.57 -5.06 22.18
CA ALA A 393 12.12 -4.80 20.86
C ALA A 393 13.56 -4.24 20.92
N SER A 394 13.86 -3.40 21.91
CA SER A 394 15.20 -2.84 22.14
C SER A 394 16.26 -3.92 22.44
N GLN A 395 15.85 -5.07 22.94
CA GLN A 395 16.71 -6.20 23.23
C GLN A 395 16.94 -7.13 22.01
N GLY A 396 16.59 -6.66 20.81
CA GLY A 396 16.80 -7.38 19.55
C GLY A 396 15.73 -8.42 19.29
N TYR A 397 14.49 -7.97 19.28
CA TYR A 397 13.29 -8.70 18.84
C TYR A 397 12.51 -7.85 17.82
N ILE A 398 11.73 -8.49 16.99
CA ILE A 398 10.60 -7.84 16.33
C ILE A 398 9.32 -8.21 17.07
N VAL A 399 8.51 -7.21 17.42
CA VAL A 399 7.24 -7.40 18.11
C VAL A 399 6.09 -6.95 17.22
N LEU A 400 5.13 -7.84 17.00
CA LEU A 400 3.93 -7.60 16.18
C LEU A 400 2.73 -7.58 17.12
N ALA A 401 2.28 -6.39 17.49
CA ALA A 401 1.13 -6.21 18.38
C ALA A 401 -0.14 -5.99 17.57
N THR A 402 -1.25 -6.63 17.96
CA THR A 402 -2.55 -6.39 17.36
C THR A 402 -3.00 -4.95 17.57
N GLY A 403 -3.59 -4.35 16.53
CA GLY A 403 -4.22 -3.04 16.60
C GLY A 403 -3.37 -1.86 16.15
N ILE A 404 -4.06 -0.73 15.97
CA ILE A 404 -3.50 0.50 15.43
C ILE A 404 -2.51 1.16 16.38
N ILE A 405 -1.53 1.84 15.80
CA ILE A 405 -0.49 2.56 16.57
C ILE A 405 -1.09 3.69 17.42
N PRO A 406 -0.83 3.72 18.73
CA PRO A 406 -1.23 4.82 19.61
C PRO A 406 -0.25 6.02 19.46
N MET A 407 -0.70 7.07 18.80
CA MET A 407 0.10 8.30 18.64
C MET A 407 0.12 9.20 19.87
N LYS A 408 -0.79 8.96 20.83
CA LYS A 408 -0.90 9.64 22.11
C LYS A 408 -1.06 8.63 23.23
N ASP A 409 -0.72 9.03 24.46
CA ASP A 409 -0.92 8.21 25.66
C ASP A 409 -2.36 8.33 26.18
N GLU A 410 -3.31 8.06 25.31
CA GLU A 410 -4.75 8.16 25.60
C GLU A 410 -5.40 6.77 25.62
N TYR A 411 -6.43 6.61 26.43
CA TYR A 411 -7.24 5.39 26.46
C TYR A 411 -7.86 5.11 25.08
N TYR A 412 -7.63 3.89 24.59
CA TYR A 412 -8.20 3.45 23.31
C TYR A 412 -9.72 3.26 23.40
N ARG A 413 -10.46 3.87 22.47
CA ARG A 413 -11.94 3.82 22.39
C ARG A 413 -12.43 3.36 21.00
N GLY A 414 -11.70 2.45 20.36
CA GLY A 414 -12.02 1.94 19.02
C GLY A 414 -12.62 0.53 19.06
N PRO A 415 -12.72 -0.12 17.88
CA PRO A 415 -13.18 -1.49 17.75
C PRO A 415 -12.27 -2.47 18.50
N MET A 416 -12.79 -3.68 18.79
CA MET A 416 -12.01 -4.75 19.42
C MET A 416 -11.10 -5.46 18.41
N SER A 417 -9.97 -5.98 18.89
CA SER A 417 -9.10 -6.86 18.11
C SER A 417 -9.72 -8.25 17.96
N ARG A 418 -9.32 -8.94 16.90
CA ARG A 418 -9.74 -10.32 16.59
C ARG A 418 -8.59 -11.30 16.88
N SER A 419 -8.93 -12.55 17.19
CA SER A 419 -7.95 -13.61 17.42
C SER A 419 -7.08 -13.89 16.18
N GLU A 420 -7.67 -13.76 14.99
CA GLU A 420 -7.03 -13.97 13.70
C GLU A 420 -5.85 -13.03 13.46
N GLN A 421 -5.85 -11.83 14.04
CA GLN A 421 -4.75 -10.87 13.88
C GLN A 421 -3.40 -11.40 14.38
N GLN A 422 -3.39 -12.29 15.38
CA GLN A 422 -2.14 -12.95 15.80
C GLN A 422 -1.60 -13.89 14.71
N ILE A 423 -2.48 -14.57 13.98
CA ILE A 423 -2.10 -15.46 12.87
C ILE A 423 -1.70 -14.63 11.64
N GLU A 424 -2.44 -13.56 11.34
CA GLU A 424 -2.08 -12.58 10.29
C GLU A 424 -0.67 -12.02 10.50
N SER A 425 -0.27 -11.76 11.76
CA SER A 425 1.10 -11.34 12.12
C SER A 425 2.15 -12.40 11.74
N ILE A 426 1.88 -13.67 12.02
CA ILE A 426 2.79 -14.79 11.70
C ILE A 426 2.90 -14.93 10.17
N ASP A 427 1.79 -14.94 9.46
CA ASP A 427 1.74 -15.06 8.00
C ASP A 427 2.52 -13.93 7.33
N TRP A 428 2.27 -12.70 7.79
CA TRP A 428 2.92 -11.51 7.26
C TRP A 428 4.44 -11.55 7.45
N ILE A 429 4.94 -11.84 8.66
CA ILE A 429 6.38 -11.78 8.92
C ILE A 429 7.15 -12.88 8.18
N ILE A 430 6.54 -14.05 7.98
CA ILE A 430 7.13 -15.12 7.17
C ILE A 430 7.25 -14.67 5.71
N LYS A 431 6.19 -14.06 5.16
CA LYS A 431 6.21 -13.49 3.81
C LYS A 431 7.27 -12.39 3.69
N GLN A 432 7.34 -11.47 4.64
CA GLN A 432 8.33 -10.38 4.63
C GLN A 432 9.77 -10.88 4.69
N ASN A 433 10.05 -11.93 5.47
CA ASN A 433 11.38 -12.52 5.55
C ASN A 433 11.81 -13.24 4.26
N ALA A 434 10.86 -13.70 3.47
CA ALA A 434 11.09 -14.38 2.19
C ALA A 434 11.17 -13.42 0.99
N ASP A 435 10.64 -12.22 1.09
CA ASP A 435 10.55 -11.23 0.01
C ASP A 435 11.85 -10.42 -0.12
N PRO A 436 12.62 -10.56 -1.23
CA PRO A 436 13.85 -9.80 -1.45
C PRO A 436 13.69 -8.27 -1.43
N THR A 437 12.47 -7.76 -1.66
CA THR A 437 12.19 -6.33 -1.67
C THR A 437 11.87 -5.78 -0.28
N SER A 438 11.59 -6.66 0.70
CA SER A 438 11.25 -6.28 2.05
C SER A 438 12.47 -5.80 2.85
N PRO A 439 12.32 -4.77 3.70
CA PRO A 439 13.36 -4.37 4.66
C PRO A 439 13.69 -5.48 5.68
N TYR A 440 12.83 -6.48 5.79
CA TYR A 440 12.98 -7.64 6.69
C TYR A 440 13.59 -8.87 6.02
N TYR A 441 13.92 -8.81 4.73
CA TYR A 441 14.45 -9.93 3.97
C TYR A 441 15.64 -10.60 4.66
N GLN A 442 15.52 -11.90 4.96
CA GLN A 442 16.54 -12.72 5.62
C GLN A 442 17.04 -12.16 6.97
N LYS A 443 16.22 -11.35 7.66
CA LYS A 443 16.58 -10.75 8.95
C LYS A 443 15.75 -11.29 10.12
N ILE A 444 14.74 -12.12 9.86
CA ILE A 444 13.78 -12.59 10.86
C ILE A 444 13.94 -14.08 11.11
N ASP A 445 13.94 -14.45 12.36
CA ASP A 445 13.93 -15.86 12.77
C ASP A 445 12.50 -16.39 12.82
N VAL A 446 11.99 -16.76 11.66
CA VAL A 446 10.63 -17.28 11.50
C VAL A 446 10.42 -18.68 12.12
N LYS A 447 11.47 -19.31 12.66
CA LYS A 447 11.39 -20.58 13.40
C LYS A 447 11.26 -20.36 14.90
N ASN A 448 11.56 -19.17 15.39
CA ASN A 448 11.55 -18.80 16.79
C ASN A 448 10.50 -17.70 17.05
N ILE A 449 9.22 -18.10 17.07
CA ILE A 449 8.05 -17.24 17.26
C ILE A 449 7.44 -17.53 18.63
N CYS A 450 7.30 -16.50 19.45
CA CYS A 450 6.47 -16.52 20.66
C CYS A 450 5.13 -15.84 20.33
N VAL A 451 4.02 -16.48 20.71
CA VAL A 451 2.71 -15.82 20.76
C VAL A 451 2.34 -15.57 22.21
N ALA A 452 1.92 -14.33 22.48
CA ALA A 452 1.68 -13.87 23.84
C ALA A 452 0.51 -12.88 23.89
N GLY A 453 0.02 -12.61 25.08
CA GLY A 453 -0.97 -11.55 25.26
C GLY A 453 -1.41 -11.40 26.71
N MET A 454 -1.97 -10.20 26.99
CA MET A 454 -2.49 -9.85 28.30
C MET A 454 -4.02 -9.96 28.31
N SER A 455 -4.59 -10.57 29.39
CA SER A 455 -6.05 -10.64 29.61
C SER A 455 -6.78 -11.22 28.38
N CYS A 456 -7.61 -10.45 27.71
CA CYS A 456 -8.26 -10.86 26.46
C CYS A 456 -7.24 -11.32 25.39
N GLY A 457 -6.12 -10.62 25.22
CA GLY A 457 -5.06 -11.06 24.30
C GLY A 457 -4.44 -12.41 24.67
N GLY A 458 -4.39 -12.74 25.96
CA GLY A 458 -3.98 -14.07 26.44
C GLY A 458 -5.00 -15.16 26.09
N LEU A 459 -6.30 -14.86 26.13
CA LEU A 459 -7.36 -15.75 25.64
C LEU A 459 -7.25 -15.99 24.13
N GLN A 460 -6.97 -14.93 23.34
CA GLN A 460 -6.70 -15.05 21.90
C GLN A 460 -5.48 -15.92 21.63
N THR A 461 -4.42 -15.79 22.44
CA THR A 461 -3.22 -16.63 22.37
C THR A 461 -3.54 -18.11 22.64
N LEU A 462 -4.35 -18.40 23.65
CA LEU A 462 -4.79 -19.77 23.95
C LEU A 462 -5.74 -20.32 22.86
N PHE A 463 -6.54 -19.48 22.24
CA PHE A 463 -7.36 -19.86 21.08
C PHE A 463 -6.49 -20.34 19.91
N ASN A 464 -5.35 -19.68 19.66
CA ASN A 464 -4.42 -19.94 18.57
C ASN A 464 -3.31 -20.96 18.91
N CYS A 465 -3.28 -21.53 20.12
CA CYS A 465 -2.16 -22.32 20.64
C CYS A 465 -1.77 -23.57 19.84
N ALA A 466 -2.65 -24.04 18.94
CA ALA A 466 -2.44 -25.23 18.10
C ALA A 466 -1.57 -24.96 16.85
N ASP A 467 -1.31 -23.70 16.49
CA ASP A 467 -0.52 -23.36 15.30
C ASP A 467 0.93 -23.86 15.46
N LYS A 468 1.34 -24.73 14.54
CA LYS A 468 2.64 -25.44 14.60
C LYS A 468 3.86 -24.55 14.39
N ARG A 469 3.69 -23.32 13.98
CA ARG A 469 4.77 -22.33 13.83
C ARG A 469 5.16 -21.68 15.16
N ILE A 470 4.31 -21.81 16.18
CA ILE A 470 4.55 -21.28 17.52
C ILE A 470 5.62 -22.12 18.24
N LYS A 471 6.68 -21.48 18.69
CA LYS A 471 7.78 -22.08 19.44
C LYS A 471 7.56 -22.08 20.95
N THR A 472 6.89 -21.04 21.46
CA THR A 472 6.55 -20.90 22.87
C THR A 472 5.36 -19.97 23.07
N LEU A 473 4.67 -20.10 24.21
CA LEU A 473 3.54 -19.26 24.60
C LEU A 473 3.86 -18.48 25.88
N MET A 474 3.35 -17.26 25.98
CA MET A 474 3.43 -16.45 27.20
C MET A 474 2.06 -15.82 27.48
N ILE A 475 1.42 -16.25 28.54
CA ILE A 475 0.07 -15.85 28.96
C ILE A 475 0.21 -14.89 30.14
N CYS A 476 -0.18 -13.64 29.92
CA CYS A 476 0.00 -12.57 30.89
C CYS A 476 -1.35 -12.13 31.47
N ASN A 477 -1.49 -12.14 32.79
CA ASN A 477 -2.73 -11.78 33.51
C ASN A 477 -3.98 -12.40 32.84
N SER A 478 -3.94 -13.68 32.49
CA SER A 478 -4.96 -14.35 31.70
C SER A 478 -5.04 -15.85 32.03
N GLY A 479 -6.11 -16.48 31.53
CA GLY A 479 -6.36 -17.93 31.63
C GLY A 479 -7.79 -18.22 31.17
N LEU A 480 -8.04 -19.44 30.69
CA LEU A 480 -9.37 -19.89 30.28
C LEU A 480 -10.33 -19.90 31.49
N PHE A 481 -11.56 -19.51 31.29
CA PHE A 481 -12.52 -19.41 32.38
C PHE A 481 -12.83 -20.77 33.00
N ASN A 482 -12.80 -20.84 34.34
CA ASN A 482 -13.12 -22.06 35.10
C ASN A 482 -14.61 -22.41 35.03
N GLN A 483 -15.46 -21.37 34.91
CA GLN A 483 -16.90 -21.54 34.69
C GLN A 483 -17.28 -20.88 33.37
N GLN A 484 -17.84 -21.63 32.46
CA GLN A 484 -18.30 -21.15 31.17
C GLN A 484 -19.81 -21.29 31.07
N ASN A 485 -20.49 -20.20 30.74
CA ASN A 485 -21.90 -20.23 30.32
C ASN A 485 -21.98 -20.53 28.82
N ALA A 486 -22.94 -21.34 28.41
CA ALA A 486 -23.15 -21.63 27.01
C ALA A 486 -23.37 -20.32 26.22
N GLY A 487 -22.56 -20.11 25.15
CA GLY A 487 -22.58 -18.92 24.32
C GLY A 487 -21.79 -17.73 24.85
N GLN A 488 -21.03 -17.86 25.92
CA GLN A 488 -20.16 -16.80 26.41
C GLN A 488 -19.08 -16.46 25.37
N ALA A 489 -18.92 -15.19 25.08
CA ALA A 489 -17.90 -14.67 24.18
C ALA A 489 -17.16 -13.49 24.84
N VAL A 490 -15.89 -13.31 24.49
CA VAL A 490 -15.08 -12.16 24.91
C VAL A 490 -14.50 -11.51 23.65
N GLY A 491 -14.77 -10.22 23.45
CA GLY A 491 -14.32 -9.53 22.23
C GLY A 491 -14.90 -10.12 20.94
N GLY A 492 -16.11 -10.70 20.98
CA GLY A 492 -16.71 -11.38 19.84
C GLY A 492 -16.18 -12.78 19.55
N MET A 493 -15.13 -13.21 20.25
CA MET A 493 -14.53 -14.55 20.12
C MET A 493 -15.27 -15.55 21.05
N PRO A 494 -15.70 -16.72 20.53
CA PRO A 494 -16.20 -17.79 21.40
C PRO A 494 -15.13 -18.22 22.40
N MET A 495 -15.50 -18.38 23.66
CA MET A 495 -14.55 -18.82 24.68
C MET A 495 -14.17 -20.28 24.47
N PRO A 496 -12.86 -20.59 24.27
CA PRO A 496 -12.42 -21.97 24.17
C PRO A 496 -12.59 -22.68 25.52
N PRO A 497 -13.02 -23.95 25.51
CA PRO A 497 -13.11 -24.74 26.73
C PRO A 497 -11.71 -25.11 27.26
N LYS A 498 -11.63 -25.56 28.52
CA LYS A 498 -10.36 -25.98 29.17
C LYS A 498 -9.65 -27.10 28.42
N GLU A 499 -10.37 -27.94 27.67
CA GLU A 499 -9.82 -29.00 26.81
C GLU A 499 -8.89 -28.46 25.74
N LYS A 500 -9.06 -27.18 25.35
CA LYS A 500 -8.16 -26.48 24.41
C LYS A 500 -6.69 -26.51 24.88
N LEU A 501 -6.45 -26.54 26.17
CA LEU A 501 -5.10 -26.68 26.75
C LEU A 501 -4.37 -27.93 26.26
N ASN A 502 -5.08 -29.01 25.88
CA ASN A 502 -4.48 -30.23 25.35
C ASN A 502 -3.86 -30.06 23.95
N GLU A 503 -4.20 -29.01 23.25
CA GLU A 503 -3.64 -28.68 21.92
C GLU A 503 -2.31 -27.91 21.99
N ILE A 504 -1.93 -27.44 23.18
CA ILE A 504 -0.64 -26.79 23.41
C ILE A 504 0.47 -27.84 23.18
N HIS A 505 1.43 -27.50 22.34
CA HIS A 505 2.50 -28.43 21.93
C HIS A 505 3.90 -27.85 22.19
N THR A 506 3.99 -26.71 22.87
CA THR A 506 5.22 -25.94 23.10
C THR A 506 5.34 -25.55 24.57
N PRO A 507 6.54 -25.20 25.08
CA PRO A 507 6.70 -24.62 26.39
C PRO A 507 5.82 -23.39 26.60
N ILE A 508 5.23 -23.25 27.79
CA ILE A 508 4.32 -22.14 28.14
C ILE A 508 4.67 -21.55 29.51
N ILE A 509 4.54 -20.22 29.60
CA ILE A 509 4.60 -19.51 30.88
C ILE A 509 3.33 -18.71 31.13
N TYR A 510 2.82 -18.72 32.34
CA TYR A 510 1.85 -17.78 32.86
C TYR A 510 2.58 -16.74 33.72
N ILE A 511 2.37 -15.43 33.43
CA ILE A 511 2.87 -14.31 34.23
C ILE A 511 1.63 -13.61 34.79
N LEU A 512 1.41 -13.74 36.10
CA LEU A 512 0.16 -13.30 36.74
C LEU A 512 0.43 -12.23 37.81
N GLY A 513 -0.57 -11.41 38.07
CA GLY A 513 -0.52 -10.28 39.00
C GLY A 513 -0.75 -10.67 40.48
N GLY A 514 -0.60 -11.96 40.85
CA GLY A 514 -0.88 -12.46 42.19
C GLY A 514 -2.38 -12.64 42.46
N LYS A 515 -2.76 -12.92 43.72
CA LYS A 515 -4.15 -13.26 44.08
C LYS A 515 -5.17 -12.12 43.83
N GLU A 516 -4.70 -10.90 43.77
CA GLU A 516 -5.53 -9.73 43.45
C GLU A 516 -5.77 -9.57 41.93
N ASP A 517 -5.13 -10.37 41.10
CA ASP A 517 -5.39 -10.44 39.68
C ASP A 517 -6.69 -11.22 39.41
N ILE A 518 -7.68 -10.63 38.75
CA ILE A 518 -8.94 -11.30 38.41
C ILE A 518 -8.76 -12.55 37.54
N ALA A 519 -7.61 -12.69 36.86
CA ALA A 519 -7.27 -13.83 36.04
C ALA A 519 -6.49 -14.92 36.83
N TYR A 520 -6.08 -14.67 38.08
CA TYR A 520 -5.19 -15.53 38.84
C TYR A 520 -5.71 -16.97 38.93
N GLU A 521 -6.94 -17.17 39.41
CA GLU A 521 -7.53 -18.50 39.60
C GLU A 521 -7.68 -19.24 38.25
N ASN A 522 -8.00 -18.53 37.17
CA ASN A 522 -8.12 -19.11 35.84
C ASN A 522 -6.77 -19.56 35.30
N GLY A 523 -5.74 -18.70 35.42
CA GLY A 523 -4.39 -18.95 34.91
C GLY A 523 -3.69 -20.05 35.73
N MET A 524 -3.86 -20.09 37.06
CA MET A 524 -3.31 -21.15 37.92
C MET A 524 -3.99 -22.48 37.65
N ASP A 525 -5.33 -22.52 37.42
CA ASP A 525 -6.01 -23.76 37.03
C ASP A 525 -5.52 -24.28 35.68
N ASP A 526 -5.33 -23.39 34.68
CA ASP A 526 -4.72 -23.76 33.40
C ASP A 526 -3.33 -24.37 33.58
N PHE A 527 -2.46 -23.70 34.31
CA PHE A 527 -1.12 -24.18 34.61
C PHE A 527 -1.16 -25.57 35.27
N HIS A 528 -2.03 -25.80 36.26
CA HIS A 528 -2.17 -27.07 36.92
C HIS A 528 -2.71 -28.20 36.04
N ARG A 529 -3.48 -27.86 34.98
CA ARG A 529 -3.97 -28.85 34.00
C ARG A 529 -2.91 -29.26 32.97
N ILE A 530 -1.99 -28.36 32.64
CA ILE A 530 -0.95 -28.62 31.63
C ILE A 530 0.12 -29.56 32.16
N LYS A 531 0.09 -30.86 31.75
CA LYS A 531 1.04 -31.90 32.19
C LYS A 531 1.88 -32.49 31.06
N HIS A 532 1.60 -32.12 29.79
CA HIS A 532 2.20 -32.76 28.61
C HIS A 532 3.36 -31.96 28.01
N VAL A 533 3.47 -30.68 28.30
CA VAL A 533 4.57 -29.79 27.88
C VAL A 533 5.19 -29.08 29.09
N PRO A 534 6.42 -28.53 28.99
CA PRO A 534 6.98 -27.69 30.06
C PRO A 534 6.10 -26.48 30.34
N ALA A 535 5.65 -26.29 31.57
CA ALA A 535 4.81 -25.20 31.99
C ALA A 535 5.34 -24.52 33.27
N TYR A 536 5.26 -23.20 33.30
CA TYR A 536 5.69 -22.37 34.41
C TYR A 536 4.60 -21.36 34.78
N ALA A 537 4.47 -21.02 36.06
CA ALA A 537 3.63 -19.96 36.57
C ALA A 537 4.46 -19.04 37.47
N ALA A 538 4.64 -17.81 37.02
CA ALA A 538 5.34 -16.74 37.73
C ALA A 538 4.32 -15.70 38.20
N ASN A 539 4.30 -15.39 39.51
CA ASN A 539 3.34 -14.47 40.09
C ASN A 539 4.06 -13.30 40.78
N PHE A 540 3.58 -12.09 40.52
CA PHE A 540 4.02 -10.86 41.17
C PHE A 540 2.80 -10.04 41.62
N PRO A 541 2.70 -9.63 42.92
CA PRO A 541 1.43 -9.15 43.51
C PRO A 541 1.13 -7.70 43.16
N VAL A 542 0.79 -7.42 41.90
CA VAL A 542 0.48 -6.09 41.36
C VAL A 542 -0.96 -5.99 40.77
N GLY A 543 -1.74 -7.09 40.87
CA GLY A 543 -3.10 -7.15 40.34
C GLY A 543 -3.15 -7.27 38.81
N HIS A 544 -4.36 -7.10 38.24
CA HIS A 544 -4.65 -7.38 36.83
C HIS A 544 -3.93 -6.45 35.85
N GLY A 545 -3.58 -5.24 36.26
CA GLY A 545 -2.91 -4.26 35.40
C GLY A 545 -1.45 -4.61 35.07
N GLY A 546 -0.81 -5.52 35.80
CA GLY A 546 0.61 -5.83 35.64
C GLY A 546 1.51 -4.59 35.80
N THR A 547 2.74 -4.66 35.26
CA THR A 547 3.71 -3.54 35.29
C THR A 547 3.95 -2.92 33.91
N TYR A 548 3.14 -3.25 32.90
CA TYR A 548 3.38 -2.90 31.49
C TYR A 548 3.55 -1.39 31.23
N ARG A 549 2.89 -0.53 32.03
CA ARG A 549 2.93 0.94 31.91
C ARG A 549 4.07 1.59 32.70
N GLU A 550 4.74 0.81 33.54
CA GLU A 550 5.92 1.29 34.26
C GLU A 550 7.07 1.57 33.27
N PRO A 551 8.07 2.37 33.67
CA PRO A 551 9.27 2.57 32.86
C PRO A 551 9.86 1.21 32.42
N HIS A 552 10.09 1.08 31.10
CA HIS A 552 10.60 -0.15 30.48
C HIS A 552 9.77 -1.41 30.76
N GLY A 553 8.49 -1.24 31.13
CA GLY A 553 7.54 -2.31 31.41
C GLY A 553 7.76 -3.03 32.77
N GLY A 554 8.60 -2.46 33.63
CA GLY A 554 8.80 -2.89 35.01
C GLY A 554 9.23 -4.36 35.17
N GLU A 555 8.86 -4.97 36.31
CA GLU A 555 9.24 -6.33 36.68
C GLU A 555 8.73 -7.42 35.69
N PHE A 556 7.59 -7.20 35.03
CA PHE A 556 7.07 -8.16 34.04
C PHE A 556 8.00 -8.29 32.84
N THR A 557 8.64 -7.19 32.42
CA THR A 557 9.63 -7.22 31.32
C THR A 557 10.84 -8.08 31.66
N VAL A 558 11.32 -8.04 32.90
CA VAL A 558 12.46 -8.87 33.33
C VAL A 558 12.18 -10.36 33.14
N VAL A 559 10.99 -10.80 33.55
CA VAL A 559 10.58 -12.21 33.43
C VAL A 559 10.29 -12.58 31.99
N ALA A 560 9.58 -11.71 31.26
CA ALA A 560 9.28 -11.92 29.84
C ALA A 560 10.56 -12.03 28.98
N LEU A 561 11.53 -11.11 29.16
CA LEU A 561 12.81 -11.16 28.45
C LEU A 561 13.62 -12.40 28.78
N ALA A 562 13.67 -12.80 30.05
CA ALA A 562 14.36 -14.04 30.43
C ALA A 562 13.70 -15.26 29.77
N TRP A 563 12.35 -15.31 29.71
CA TRP A 563 11.63 -16.37 29.01
C TRP A 563 11.94 -16.40 27.52
N LEU A 564 11.83 -15.24 26.86
CA LEU A 564 12.08 -15.10 25.43
C LEU A 564 13.54 -15.41 25.06
N ASN A 565 14.51 -14.92 25.84
CA ASN A 565 15.93 -15.22 25.61
C ASN A 565 16.20 -16.72 25.73
N TRP A 566 15.63 -17.37 26.75
CA TRP A 566 15.79 -18.82 26.94
C TRP A 566 15.12 -19.58 25.78
N GLN A 567 13.84 -19.33 25.50
CA GLN A 567 13.06 -20.17 24.58
C GLN A 567 13.37 -19.90 23.10
N LEU A 568 13.69 -18.66 22.74
CA LEU A 568 13.89 -18.25 21.34
C LEU A 568 15.36 -18.08 20.95
N LYS A 569 16.23 -17.68 21.90
CA LYS A 569 17.67 -17.48 21.63
C LYS A 569 18.54 -18.59 22.22
N GLY A 570 17.96 -19.51 23.00
CA GLY A 570 18.69 -20.60 23.65
C GLY A 570 19.62 -20.16 24.81
N ASP A 571 19.38 -18.95 25.35
CA ASP A 571 20.22 -18.39 26.42
C ASP A 571 20.02 -19.16 27.76
N MET A 572 21.02 -19.93 28.12
CA MET A 572 20.99 -20.74 29.33
C MET A 572 21.22 -19.95 30.62
N GLU A 573 21.76 -18.73 30.53
CA GLU A 573 21.84 -17.83 31.69
C GLU A 573 20.45 -17.37 32.09
N SER A 574 19.66 -16.91 31.10
CA SER A 574 18.25 -16.56 31.30
C SER A 574 17.41 -17.75 31.82
N ALA A 575 17.73 -18.97 31.38
CA ALA A 575 17.06 -20.19 31.86
C ALA A 575 17.19 -20.41 33.38
N LYS A 576 18.27 -19.94 34.03
CA LYS A 576 18.50 -20.09 35.48
C LYS A 576 17.39 -19.41 36.29
N LEU A 577 16.78 -18.35 35.76
CA LEU A 577 15.69 -17.67 36.45
C LEU A 577 14.53 -18.66 36.77
N PHE A 578 14.29 -19.58 35.86
CA PHE A 578 13.22 -20.59 35.98
C PHE A 578 13.69 -21.92 36.51
N LYS A 579 14.73 -22.50 35.90
CA LYS A 579 15.20 -23.86 36.24
C LYS A 579 15.86 -23.95 37.61
N ASN A 580 16.65 -22.93 37.96
CA ASN A 580 17.36 -22.89 39.25
C ASN A 580 16.56 -22.14 40.33
N GLY A 581 15.35 -21.70 39.99
CA GLY A 581 14.47 -20.97 40.91
C GLY A 581 15.02 -19.60 41.34
N GLU A 582 15.89 -19.00 40.54
CA GLU A 582 16.47 -17.68 40.87
C GLU A 582 15.41 -16.56 40.89
N LEU A 583 14.28 -16.73 40.17
CA LEU A 583 13.15 -15.83 40.28
C LEU A 583 12.62 -15.74 41.72
N LYS A 584 12.60 -16.83 42.47
CA LYS A 584 12.15 -16.85 43.86
C LYS A 584 13.04 -16.04 44.81
N LYS A 585 14.27 -15.70 44.38
CA LYS A 585 15.19 -14.87 45.17
C LYS A 585 14.90 -13.37 44.95
N ARG A 586 14.15 -13.02 43.89
CA ARG A 586 13.70 -11.65 43.67
C ARG A 586 12.51 -11.35 44.60
N LYS A 587 12.52 -10.15 45.15
CA LYS A 587 11.45 -9.72 46.06
C LYS A 587 10.07 -9.86 45.41
N ASP A 588 9.13 -10.40 46.18
CA ASP A 588 7.70 -10.53 45.86
C ASP A 588 7.35 -11.48 44.69
N TRP A 589 8.33 -12.11 44.02
CA TRP A 589 8.07 -13.11 42.99
C TRP A 589 7.86 -14.52 43.59
N THR A 590 6.88 -15.22 43.08
CA THR A 590 6.72 -16.67 43.24
C THR A 590 6.85 -17.37 41.88
N LEU A 591 7.29 -18.62 41.90
CA LEU A 591 7.46 -19.43 40.70
C LEU A 591 7.04 -20.87 40.98
N GLU A 592 6.19 -21.41 40.13
CA GLU A 592 5.88 -22.84 40.06
C GLU A 592 6.26 -23.42 38.70
N SER A 593 6.58 -24.69 38.63
CA SER A 593 6.80 -25.44 37.39
C SER A 593 6.17 -26.82 37.49
N ASN A 594 5.76 -27.38 36.35
CA ASN A 594 5.22 -28.74 36.32
C ASN A 594 6.30 -29.86 36.29
N GLY A 595 7.57 -29.49 36.40
CA GLY A 595 8.70 -30.44 36.51
C GLY A 595 9.13 -31.08 35.17
N LYS A 596 8.62 -30.60 34.02
CA LYS A 596 9.01 -31.09 32.69
C LYS A 596 10.12 -30.27 32.05
#